data_279143ee3d0286de2c57e0bd1813071a
#
_entry.id   279143ee3d0286de2c57e0bd1813071a
#
_cell.length_a   1.000
_cell.length_b   1.000
_cell.length_c   1.000
_cell.angle_alpha   90.00
_cell.angle_beta   90.00
_cell.angle_gamma   90.00
#
_symmetry.space_group_name_H-M   'P 1'
#
loop_
_entity.id
_entity.type
_entity.pdbx_description
1 polymer ?
#
loop_
_entity_poly.entity_id
_entity_poly.type
_entity_poly.pdbx_seq_one_letter_code
_entity_poly.pdbx_strand_id
1 'polypeptide(L)'
;MRVAYVLLCCIGLTAFAPVHADTPSPASVAPNQVVQGIVDDLGKTMDTHRAELLNNRDELLKTIDAIVLPHFDIDYASILVLGQNARSATPAQRARFAKAMYNSITHRYAEGLLKYTEGRVKVLPFNGQLNEKRTLVRTQVVLDDGKVVPVDYAFRKSSD
;
A
#
# COMPACT_ATOMS: atom_id res chain seq x y z
N MET A 1 86.83 -10.13 -6.58
CA MET A 1 86.02 -9.92 -5.39
C MET A 1 84.56 -9.66 -5.83
N ARG A 2 83.75 -10.72 -5.78
CA ARG A 2 82.32 -10.65 -6.20
C ARG A 2 81.48 -10.75 -4.95
N VAL A 3 80.73 -9.70 -4.66
CA VAL A 3 79.77 -9.67 -3.56
C VAL A 3 78.40 -10.05 -4.11
N ALA A 4 77.86 -11.17 -3.63
CA ALA A 4 76.52 -11.63 -3.99
C ALA A 4 75.49 -11.03 -3.03
N TYR A 5 74.54 -10.24 -3.54
CA TYR A 5 73.36 -9.81 -2.81
C TYR A 5 72.27 -10.87 -2.89
N VAL A 6 71.94 -11.43 -1.73
CA VAL A 6 70.74 -12.29 -1.59
C VAL A 6 69.55 -11.40 -1.31
N LEU A 7 68.63 -11.34 -2.26
CA LEU A 7 67.38 -10.61 -2.13
C LEU A 7 66.31 -11.55 -1.53
N LEU A 8 65.95 -11.31 -0.28
CA LEU A 8 64.91 -12.07 0.43
C LEU A 8 63.55 -11.48 0.06
N CYS A 9 62.81 -12.19 -0.82
CA CYS A 9 61.43 -11.84 -1.16
C CYS A 9 60.47 -12.31 -0.07
N CYS A 10 60.00 -11.38 0.78
CA CYS A 10 58.87 -11.63 1.66
C CYS A 10 57.58 -11.55 0.88
N ILE A 11 56.96 -12.70 0.56
CA ILE A 11 55.62 -12.80 -0.03
C ILE A 11 54.62 -12.58 1.11
N GLY A 12 54.10 -11.35 1.20
CA GLY A 12 52.96 -11.02 2.08
C GLY A 12 51.66 -11.58 1.50
N LEU A 13 51.15 -12.62 2.12
CA LEU A 13 49.86 -13.20 1.81
C LEU A 13 48.76 -12.28 2.36
N THR A 14 48.24 -11.34 1.53
CA THR A 14 47.11 -10.53 1.89
C THR A 14 45.84 -11.37 1.74
N ALA A 15 45.26 -11.79 2.85
CA ALA A 15 43.95 -12.42 2.90
C ALA A 15 42.88 -11.40 2.45
N PHE A 16 42.38 -11.55 1.22
CA PHE A 16 41.18 -10.88 0.77
C PHE A 16 40.00 -11.50 1.50
N ALA A 17 39.46 -10.81 2.51
CA ALA A 17 38.15 -11.14 3.06
C ALA A 17 37.09 -10.78 2.01
N PRO A 18 36.13 -11.69 1.67
CA PRO A 18 35.03 -11.33 0.79
C PRO A 18 34.17 -10.30 1.50
N VAL A 19 34.13 -9.09 0.96
CA VAL A 19 33.12 -8.10 1.31
C VAL A 19 31.78 -8.67 0.80
N HIS A 20 30.96 -9.17 1.71
CA HIS A 20 29.57 -9.45 1.40
C HIS A 20 28.91 -8.09 1.15
N ALA A 21 28.73 -7.76 -0.12
CA ALA A 21 27.82 -6.70 -0.50
C ALA A 21 26.41 -7.18 -0.10
N ASP A 22 25.87 -6.58 0.97
CA ASP A 22 24.46 -6.71 1.29
C ASP A 22 23.69 -6.25 0.06
N THR A 23 23.11 -7.24 -0.65
CA THR A 23 22.18 -6.96 -1.74
C THR A 23 21.03 -6.20 -1.10
N PRO A 24 20.75 -4.95 -1.50
CA PRO A 24 19.63 -4.21 -0.91
C PRO A 24 18.36 -5.03 -1.17
N SER A 25 17.75 -5.50 -0.08
CA SER A 25 16.40 -6.06 -0.13
C SER A 25 15.51 -5.04 -0.85
N PRO A 26 14.64 -5.45 -1.79
CA PRO A 26 13.76 -4.51 -2.48
C PRO A 26 13.10 -3.64 -1.43
N ALA A 27 13.36 -2.32 -1.52
CA ALA A 27 12.88 -1.37 -0.54
C ALA A 27 11.36 -1.50 -0.47
N SER A 28 10.85 -2.00 0.64
CA SER A 28 9.41 -2.09 0.85
C SER A 28 8.83 -0.68 0.78
N VAL A 29 7.89 -0.45 -0.15
CA VAL A 29 7.22 0.84 -0.29
C VAL A 29 6.57 1.20 1.04
N ALA A 30 6.80 2.40 1.53
CA ALA A 30 6.24 2.83 2.82
C ALA A 30 4.70 2.91 2.73
N PRO A 31 3.95 2.49 3.76
CA PRO A 31 2.49 2.44 3.72
C PRO A 31 1.82 3.77 3.32
N ASN A 32 2.38 4.90 3.77
CA ASN A 32 1.88 6.22 3.37
C ASN A 32 2.09 6.52 1.88
N GLN A 33 3.16 5.99 1.27
CA GLN A 33 3.38 6.12 -0.18
C GLN A 33 2.36 5.29 -0.98
N VAL A 34 1.95 4.11 -0.46
CA VAL A 34 0.88 3.32 -1.08
C VAL A 34 -0.44 4.11 -1.06
N VAL A 35 -0.80 4.70 0.10
CA VAL A 35 -2.03 5.52 0.18
C VAL A 35 -1.93 6.74 -0.72
N GLN A 36 -0.77 7.42 -0.76
CA GLN A 36 -0.57 8.57 -1.63
C GLN A 36 -0.74 8.18 -3.11
N GLY A 37 -0.15 7.06 -3.55
CA GLY A 37 -0.31 6.56 -4.91
C GLY A 37 -1.78 6.30 -5.27
N ILE A 38 -2.55 5.65 -4.39
CA ILE A 38 -3.99 5.42 -4.60
C ILE A 38 -4.76 6.76 -4.73
N VAL A 39 -4.45 7.72 -3.85
CA VAL A 39 -5.09 9.04 -3.85
C VAL A 39 -4.78 9.81 -5.15
N ASP A 40 -3.53 9.78 -5.59
CA ASP A 40 -3.07 10.45 -6.81
C ASP A 40 -3.68 9.81 -8.06
N ASP A 41 -3.70 8.47 -8.14
CA ASP A 41 -4.29 7.72 -9.25
C ASP A 41 -5.80 7.95 -9.36
N LEU A 42 -6.51 7.93 -8.22
CA LEU A 42 -7.94 8.26 -8.19
C LEU A 42 -8.18 9.71 -8.63
N GLY A 43 -7.42 10.67 -8.10
CA GLY A 43 -7.53 12.08 -8.44
C GLY A 43 -7.34 12.31 -9.94
N LYS A 44 -6.23 11.84 -10.48
CA LYS A 44 -5.89 11.95 -11.90
C LYS A 44 -6.94 11.32 -12.81
N THR A 45 -7.41 10.13 -12.43
CA THR A 45 -8.42 9.41 -13.22
C THR A 45 -9.76 10.13 -13.19
N MET A 46 -10.19 10.62 -12.02
CA MET A 46 -11.42 11.39 -11.92
C MET A 46 -11.35 12.71 -12.69
N ASP A 47 -10.21 13.40 -12.65
CA ASP A 47 -10.05 14.65 -13.39
C ASP A 47 -10.03 14.46 -14.91
N THR A 48 -9.44 13.34 -15.38
CA THR A 48 -9.31 13.05 -16.81
C THR A 48 -10.60 12.47 -17.41
N HIS A 49 -11.31 11.61 -16.68
CA HIS A 49 -12.43 10.81 -17.20
C HIS A 49 -13.78 11.13 -16.56
N ARG A 50 -13.89 12.20 -15.77
CA ARG A 50 -15.09 12.56 -15.00
C ARG A 50 -16.39 12.52 -15.82
N ALA A 51 -16.37 13.14 -16.99
CA ALA A 51 -17.56 13.23 -17.85
C ALA A 51 -18.05 11.86 -18.32
N GLU A 52 -17.14 10.94 -18.61
CA GLU A 52 -17.45 9.57 -19.01
C GLU A 52 -17.97 8.76 -17.82
N LEU A 53 -17.27 8.83 -16.70
CA LEU A 53 -17.60 8.06 -15.48
C LEU A 53 -18.91 8.52 -14.83
N LEU A 54 -19.31 9.78 -14.97
CA LEU A 54 -20.61 10.29 -14.52
C LEU A 54 -21.79 9.59 -15.21
N ASN A 55 -21.61 9.18 -16.46
CA ASN A 55 -22.66 8.57 -17.28
C ASN A 55 -22.55 7.04 -17.34
N ASN A 56 -21.50 6.46 -16.76
CA ASN A 56 -21.24 5.03 -16.82
C ASN A 56 -20.81 4.49 -15.44
N ARG A 57 -21.82 4.12 -14.65
CA ARG A 57 -21.61 3.62 -13.29
C ARG A 57 -20.76 2.33 -13.25
N ASP A 58 -20.95 1.45 -14.22
CA ASP A 58 -20.19 0.19 -14.26
C ASP A 58 -18.72 0.44 -14.54
N GLU A 59 -18.41 1.40 -15.41
CA GLU A 59 -17.04 1.79 -15.70
C GLU A 59 -16.40 2.51 -14.49
N LEU A 60 -17.16 3.34 -13.79
CA LEU A 60 -16.70 3.94 -12.54
C LEU A 60 -16.32 2.88 -11.51
N LEU A 61 -17.15 1.86 -11.31
CA LEU A 61 -16.86 0.78 -10.35
C LEU A 61 -15.64 -0.04 -10.78
N LYS A 62 -15.50 -0.39 -12.05
CA LYS A 62 -14.31 -1.08 -12.57
C LYS A 62 -13.04 -0.25 -12.39
N THR A 63 -13.13 1.04 -12.63
CA THR A 63 -12.00 1.97 -12.44
C THR A 63 -11.56 2.02 -10.97
N ILE A 64 -12.52 2.11 -10.05
CA ILE A 64 -12.24 2.07 -8.61
C ILE A 64 -11.59 0.72 -8.25
N ASP A 65 -12.15 -0.38 -8.72
CA ASP A 65 -11.63 -1.73 -8.46
C ASP A 65 -10.19 -1.87 -8.97
N ALA A 66 -9.89 -1.39 -10.16
CA ALA A 66 -8.55 -1.48 -10.74
C ALA A 66 -7.50 -0.73 -9.90
N ILE A 67 -7.87 0.38 -9.27
CA ILE A 67 -6.95 1.20 -8.47
C ILE A 67 -6.85 0.69 -7.02
N VAL A 68 -7.98 0.28 -6.42
CA VAL A 68 -8.04 -0.01 -4.98
C VAL A 68 -7.76 -1.47 -4.65
N LEU A 69 -8.32 -2.42 -5.42
CA LEU A 69 -8.23 -3.85 -5.10
C LEU A 69 -6.82 -4.40 -4.93
N PRO A 70 -5.82 -4.00 -5.74
CA PRO A 70 -4.45 -4.50 -5.58
C PRO A 70 -3.84 -4.20 -4.20
N HIS A 71 -4.41 -3.21 -3.49
CA HIS A 71 -3.91 -2.72 -2.21
C HIS A 71 -4.84 -3.03 -1.04
N PHE A 72 -5.98 -3.69 -1.29
CA PHE A 72 -7.01 -3.91 -0.27
C PHE A 72 -7.23 -5.40 0.03
N ASP A 73 -6.88 -5.81 1.25
CA ASP A 73 -7.08 -7.17 1.75
C ASP A 73 -8.54 -7.37 2.19
N ILE A 74 -9.40 -7.68 1.22
CA ILE A 74 -10.84 -7.85 1.44
C ILE A 74 -11.12 -8.97 2.44
N ASP A 75 -10.41 -10.08 2.32
CA ASP A 75 -10.65 -11.27 3.17
C ASP A 75 -10.34 -10.95 4.62
N TYR A 76 -9.18 -10.33 4.87
CA TYR A 76 -8.82 -9.93 6.22
C TYR A 76 -9.77 -8.86 6.79
N ALA A 77 -10.09 -7.83 6.01
CA ALA A 77 -11.04 -6.81 6.41
C ALA A 77 -12.41 -7.41 6.77
N SER A 78 -12.90 -8.35 5.97
CA SER A 78 -14.16 -9.05 6.23
C SER A 78 -14.16 -9.86 7.53
N ILE A 79 -13.04 -10.50 7.85
CA ILE A 79 -12.87 -11.22 9.13
C ILE A 79 -12.95 -10.27 10.32
N LEU A 80 -12.34 -9.09 10.21
CA LEU A 80 -12.41 -8.07 11.25
C LEU A 80 -13.85 -7.58 11.47
N VAL A 81 -14.61 -7.37 10.40
CA VAL A 81 -16.02 -6.94 10.48
C VAL A 81 -16.92 -8.04 11.03
N LEU A 82 -16.71 -9.29 10.63
CA LEU A 82 -17.44 -10.45 11.17
C LEU A 82 -17.16 -10.68 12.65
N GLY A 83 -15.98 -10.32 13.13
CA GLY A 83 -15.58 -10.48 14.52
C GLY A 83 -15.71 -11.94 14.98
N GLN A 84 -16.45 -12.17 16.06
CA GLN A 84 -16.67 -13.52 16.62
C GLN A 84 -17.39 -14.45 15.63
N ASN A 85 -18.26 -13.93 14.78
CA ASN A 85 -19.01 -14.71 13.79
C ASN A 85 -18.11 -15.34 12.71
N ALA A 86 -16.90 -14.80 12.52
CA ALA A 86 -15.93 -15.38 11.57
C ALA A 86 -15.55 -16.83 11.93
N ARG A 87 -15.62 -17.20 13.22
CA ARG A 87 -15.26 -18.55 13.69
C ARG A 87 -16.32 -19.59 13.35
N SER A 88 -17.60 -19.20 13.38
CA SER A 88 -18.74 -20.09 13.08
C SER A 88 -19.09 -20.10 11.59
N ALA A 89 -18.67 -19.08 10.82
CA ALA A 89 -18.93 -19.03 9.39
C ALA A 89 -18.03 -20.00 8.61
N THR A 90 -18.64 -20.71 7.66
CA THR A 90 -17.90 -21.56 6.73
C THR A 90 -17.00 -20.72 5.80
N PRO A 91 -15.96 -21.29 5.17
CA PRO A 91 -15.14 -20.57 4.17
C PRO A 91 -15.99 -19.92 3.06
N ALA A 92 -16.98 -20.64 2.54
CA ALA A 92 -17.88 -20.13 1.51
C ALA A 92 -18.73 -18.94 1.98
N GLN A 93 -19.20 -18.97 3.24
CA GLN A 93 -19.94 -17.85 3.82
C GLN A 93 -19.04 -16.62 4.01
N ARG A 94 -17.81 -16.82 4.48
CA ARG A 94 -16.83 -15.72 4.61
C ARG A 94 -16.51 -15.08 3.25
N ALA A 95 -16.22 -15.88 2.24
CA ALA A 95 -15.94 -15.36 0.88
C ALA A 95 -17.13 -14.58 0.30
N ARG A 96 -18.34 -15.09 0.48
CA ARG A 96 -19.56 -14.39 0.04
C ARG A 96 -19.78 -13.08 0.80
N PHE A 97 -19.54 -13.07 2.10
CA PHE A 97 -19.63 -11.87 2.92
C PHE A 97 -18.55 -10.84 2.50
N ALA A 98 -17.31 -11.26 2.32
CA ALA A 98 -16.22 -10.39 1.88
C ALA A 98 -16.57 -9.67 0.58
N LYS A 99 -17.03 -10.39 -0.44
CA LYS A 99 -17.49 -9.82 -1.70
C LYS A 99 -18.66 -8.85 -1.52
N ALA A 100 -19.68 -9.24 -0.75
CA ALA A 100 -20.84 -8.41 -0.52
C ALA A 100 -20.50 -7.12 0.24
N MET A 101 -19.62 -7.22 1.25
CA MET A 101 -19.12 -6.08 2.02
C MET A 101 -18.37 -5.10 1.10
N TYR A 102 -17.41 -5.57 0.32
CA TYR A 102 -16.67 -4.74 -0.61
C TYR A 102 -17.58 -4.03 -1.60
N ASN A 103 -18.46 -4.78 -2.28
CA ASN A 103 -19.43 -4.21 -3.21
C ASN A 103 -20.32 -3.15 -2.55
N SER A 104 -20.79 -3.40 -1.33
CA SER A 104 -21.63 -2.44 -0.60
C SER A 104 -20.88 -1.12 -0.33
N ILE A 105 -19.61 -1.20 0.04
CA ILE A 105 -18.75 -0.03 0.29
C ILE A 105 -18.52 0.73 -1.03
N THR A 106 -18.04 0.05 -2.08
CA THR A 106 -17.73 0.70 -3.35
C THR A 106 -18.96 1.32 -3.99
N HIS A 107 -20.10 0.62 -4.01
CA HIS A 107 -21.36 1.17 -4.52
C HIS A 107 -21.86 2.40 -3.74
N ARG A 108 -21.66 2.43 -2.42
CA ARG A 108 -22.08 3.57 -1.58
C ARG A 108 -21.23 4.80 -1.80
N TYR A 109 -19.92 4.63 -1.98
CA TYR A 109 -18.98 5.74 -2.02
C TYR A 109 -18.53 6.15 -3.42
N ALA A 110 -18.84 5.34 -4.46
CA ALA A 110 -18.44 5.61 -5.84
C ALA A 110 -18.83 7.02 -6.33
N GLU A 111 -20.07 7.45 -6.04
CA GLU A 111 -20.55 8.78 -6.46
C GLU A 111 -19.82 9.91 -5.72
N GLY A 112 -19.39 9.67 -4.49
CA GLY A 112 -18.57 10.63 -3.74
C GLY A 112 -17.19 10.82 -4.37
N LEU A 113 -16.63 9.77 -4.97
CA LEU A 113 -15.35 9.85 -5.68
C LEU A 113 -15.45 10.69 -6.96
N LEU A 114 -16.60 10.71 -7.63
CA LEU A 114 -16.81 11.60 -8.80
C LEU A 114 -16.75 13.10 -8.43
N LYS A 115 -17.05 13.43 -7.17
CA LYS A 115 -16.91 14.78 -6.64
C LYS A 115 -15.51 15.06 -6.11
N TYR A 116 -14.67 14.03 -6.07
CA TYR A 116 -13.29 14.17 -5.63
C TYR A 116 -12.53 15.09 -6.59
N THR A 117 -11.79 16.03 -6.02
CA THR A 117 -10.82 16.88 -6.72
C THR A 117 -9.47 16.70 -6.04
N GLU A 118 -8.41 16.84 -6.81
CA GLU A 118 -7.05 16.75 -6.28
C GLU A 118 -6.86 17.67 -5.06
N GLY A 119 -6.12 17.18 -4.06
CA GLY A 119 -5.84 17.93 -2.83
C GLY A 119 -6.88 17.82 -1.71
N ARG A 120 -8.04 17.17 -1.92
CA ARG A 120 -9.02 16.94 -0.86
C ARG A 120 -8.61 15.88 0.16
N VAL A 121 -7.75 14.95 -0.21
CA VAL A 121 -7.18 13.96 0.71
C VAL A 121 -5.73 14.32 0.99
N LYS A 122 -5.43 14.60 2.25
CA LYS A 122 -4.08 14.87 2.71
C LYS A 122 -3.56 13.64 3.46
N VAL A 123 -2.55 12.99 2.90
CA VAL A 123 -1.83 11.91 3.58
C VAL A 123 -0.87 12.53 4.59
N LEU A 124 -0.99 12.14 5.85
CA LEU A 124 -0.15 12.67 6.91
C LEU A 124 1.21 11.94 6.96
N PRO A 125 2.25 12.59 7.52
CA PRO A 125 3.55 11.95 7.67
C PRO A 125 3.44 10.62 8.40
N PHE A 126 4.13 9.62 7.88
CA PHE A 126 4.18 8.30 8.48
C PHE A 126 5.17 8.28 9.63
N ASN A 127 4.70 8.02 10.85
CA ASN A 127 5.50 7.96 12.05
C ASN A 127 5.69 6.53 12.59
N GLY A 128 5.22 5.52 11.87
CA GLY A 128 5.36 4.10 12.23
C GLY A 128 6.69 3.51 11.75
N GLN A 129 7.01 2.32 12.26
CA GLN A 129 8.16 1.57 11.78
C GLN A 129 7.76 0.62 10.64
N LEU A 130 8.56 0.57 9.58
CA LEU A 130 8.30 -0.29 8.41
C LEU A 130 8.32 -1.79 8.73
N ASN A 131 8.88 -2.17 9.87
CA ASN A 131 9.00 -3.57 10.31
C ASN A 131 7.83 -4.03 11.19
N GLU A 132 6.89 -3.16 11.52
CA GLU A 132 5.73 -3.52 12.30
C GLU A 132 4.79 -4.43 11.50
N LYS A 133 4.24 -5.45 12.17
CA LYS A 133 3.26 -6.36 11.56
C LYS A 133 1.96 -5.64 11.18
N ARG A 134 1.65 -4.55 11.88
CA ARG A 134 0.47 -3.69 11.67
C ARG A 134 0.87 -2.25 11.88
N THR A 135 0.34 -1.38 11.05
CA THR A 135 0.53 0.06 11.20
C THR A 135 -0.69 0.83 10.68
N LEU A 136 -0.77 2.11 11.01
CA LEU A 136 -1.83 3.01 10.58
C LEU A 136 -1.25 4.13 9.71
N VAL A 137 -1.88 4.36 8.58
CA VAL A 137 -1.66 5.57 7.78
C VAL A 137 -2.82 6.50 8.03
N ARG A 138 -2.52 7.69 8.50
CA ARG A 138 -3.53 8.72 8.80
C ARG A 138 -3.70 9.64 7.63
N THR A 139 -4.94 9.98 7.32
CA THR A 139 -5.27 10.97 6.31
C THR A 139 -6.31 11.95 6.83
N GLN A 140 -6.43 13.06 6.14
CA GLN A 140 -7.48 14.06 6.34
C GLN A 140 -8.21 14.25 5.03
N VAL A 141 -9.54 14.13 5.06
CA VAL A 141 -10.41 14.35 3.91
C VAL A 141 -11.16 15.66 4.12
N VAL A 142 -11.02 16.59 3.17
CA VAL A 142 -11.77 17.84 3.18
C VAL A 142 -13.08 17.64 2.42
N LEU A 143 -14.19 17.81 3.13
CA LEU A 143 -15.53 17.69 2.56
C LEU A 143 -15.94 18.98 1.81
N ASP A 144 -17.06 18.91 1.07
CA ASP A 144 -17.60 20.05 0.29
C ASP A 144 -17.96 21.27 1.16
N ASP A 145 -18.33 21.04 2.42
CA ASP A 145 -18.64 22.07 3.42
C ASP A 145 -17.39 22.62 4.15
N GLY A 146 -16.20 22.22 3.73
CA GLY A 146 -14.92 22.62 4.34
C GLY A 146 -14.56 21.86 5.61
N LYS A 147 -15.41 20.95 6.10
CA LYS A 147 -15.07 20.11 7.24
C LYS A 147 -13.94 19.14 6.91
N VAL A 148 -13.07 18.92 7.88
CA VAL A 148 -11.98 17.94 7.79
C VAL A 148 -12.35 16.69 8.57
N VAL A 149 -12.38 15.56 7.87
CA VAL A 149 -12.68 14.26 8.47
C VAL A 149 -11.40 13.43 8.48
N PRO A 150 -10.96 12.95 9.66
CA PRO A 150 -9.83 12.00 9.71
C PRO A 150 -10.27 10.64 9.19
N VAL A 151 -9.42 10.02 8.35
CA VAL A 151 -9.61 8.66 7.87
C VAL A 151 -8.29 7.90 8.05
N ASP A 152 -8.35 6.82 8.82
CA ASP A 152 -7.18 6.00 9.12
C ASP A 152 -7.24 4.69 8.33
N TYR A 153 -6.14 4.36 7.67
CA TYR A 153 -5.98 3.10 6.94
C TYR A 153 -5.10 2.14 7.73
N ALA A 154 -5.66 0.99 8.09
CA ALA A 154 -4.93 -0.05 8.77
C ALA A 154 -4.16 -0.91 7.74
N PHE A 155 -2.85 -0.97 7.90
CA PHE A 155 -1.96 -1.80 7.10
C PHE A 155 -1.51 -3.01 7.91
N ARG A 156 -1.34 -4.14 7.23
CA ARG A 156 -0.63 -5.29 7.75
C ARG A 156 0.45 -5.73 6.78
N LYS A 157 1.55 -6.24 7.31
CA LYS A 157 2.58 -6.85 6.48
C LYS A 157 2.06 -8.19 5.97
N SER A 158 2.12 -8.42 4.66
CA SER A 158 1.89 -9.74 4.08
C SER A 158 2.96 -10.71 4.55
N SER A 159 2.63 -11.99 4.63
CA SER A 159 3.54 -13.07 5.04
C SER A 159 4.08 -13.83 3.83
N ASP A 160 4.14 -13.18 2.68
CA ASP A 160 4.69 -13.77 1.46
C ASP A 160 6.21 -13.85 1.52
#